data_dd7eca0d06c1988de50895badb8adf86
#
_entry.id   dd7eca0d06c1988de50895badb8adf86
#
_cell.length_a   1.000
_cell.length_b   1.000
_cell.length_c   1.000
_cell.angle_alpha   90.00
_cell.angle_beta   90.00
_cell.angle_gamma   90.00
#
_symmetry.space_group_name_H-M   'P 1'
#
loop_
_entity.id
_entity.type
_entity.pdbx_description
1 polymer ?
#
loop_
_entity_poly.entity_id
_entity_poly.type
_entity_poly.pdbx_seq_one_letter_code
_entity_poly.pdbx_strand_id
1 'polypeptide(L)'
;MKQAFKQTLAACALGALAWSAQAQVSDDVVKIGVLGDQSGMMADLSGKYGVEAVKMAVEDFGGTVLGKPIEVISADHQNKVDIGVATARRWYENDKVDMILDVPNSAIALAVQDLTRQMKRVVIFTSAGSADLTGKACSPNGMHWTYDTYAYATGVASGVMDDGGKSWFFITSDYAFGHSLERDAMAVVKSKGGQVLGSVRHPIANADFSSFLLQAQASKAQVIGLANGSGDTINSIKQAFEFGIMGGKQRVAALFMSIVDVRSVGLEYAQGLNLVEPFYWDLNDQTRVWSERYFKRTGRMPSMVQASNYSATMHYLNAVKAAGTDASEAVLKKMHDTPINDFMTENGRIREDGRVMRDLYLFKVKSPAESKRDWDYYNLVRKIPAEQAFRPLAQGNCPLVKQ
;
A
#
# COMPACT_ATOMS: atom_id res chain seq x y z
N MET A 1 67.59 34.87 -55.04
CA MET A 1 66.73 33.70 -55.27
C MET A 1 66.78 32.87 -54.03
N LYS A 2 65.76 32.94 -53.18
CA LYS A 2 65.34 31.97 -52.19
C LYS A 2 64.03 32.46 -51.59
N GLN A 3 62.95 31.94 -52.12
CA GLN A 3 61.63 32.14 -51.60
C GLN A 3 61.49 31.29 -50.31
N ALA A 4 61.19 31.94 -49.21
CA ALA A 4 60.82 31.28 -47.96
C ALA A 4 59.30 31.09 -47.95
N PHE A 5 58.91 29.82 -47.95
CA PHE A 5 57.49 29.35 -47.79
C PHE A 5 57.11 29.51 -46.32
N LYS A 6 56.19 30.42 -46.03
CA LYS A 6 55.54 30.52 -44.72
C LYS A 6 54.36 29.53 -44.68
N GLN A 7 54.51 28.47 -43.99
CA GLN A 7 53.39 27.57 -43.62
C GLN A 7 52.66 28.15 -42.41
N THR A 8 51.44 28.58 -42.63
CA THR A 8 50.53 29.02 -41.57
C THR A 8 49.83 27.76 -41.04
N LEU A 9 50.18 27.33 -39.84
CA LEU A 9 49.40 26.29 -39.08
C LEU A 9 48.14 26.94 -38.56
N ALA A 10 46.98 26.58 -39.18
CA ALA A 10 45.65 26.83 -38.61
C ALA A 10 45.40 25.75 -37.52
N ALA A 11 45.51 26.14 -36.28
CA ALA A 11 45.09 25.31 -35.13
C ALA A 11 43.57 25.34 -35.07
N CYS A 12 42.93 24.26 -35.55
CA CYS A 12 41.50 24.01 -35.30
C CYS A 12 41.35 23.61 -33.80
N ALA A 13 40.98 24.59 -32.98
CA ALA A 13 40.46 24.32 -31.66
C ALA A 13 39.05 23.68 -31.79
N LEU A 14 39.00 22.35 -31.79
CA LEU A 14 37.79 21.62 -31.56
C LEU A 14 37.40 21.81 -30.11
N GLY A 15 36.58 22.83 -29.85
CA GLY A 15 35.86 22.95 -28.60
C GLY A 15 34.88 21.78 -28.47
N ALA A 16 35.24 20.79 -27.67
CA ALA A 16 34.31 19.81 -27.20
C ALA A 16 33.29 20.53 -26.34
N LEU A 17 32.15 20.88 -26.94
CA LEU A 17 30.93 21.21 -26.21
C LEU A 17 30.52 19.93 -25.49
N ALA A 18 31.02 19.75 -24.29
CA ALA A 18 30.40 18.87 -23.32
C ALA A 18 28.97 19.42 -23.11
N TRP A 19 28.01 18.85 -23.81
CA TRP A 19 26.63 18.98 -23.40
C TRP A 19 26.54 18.38 -22.01
N SER A 20 26.67 19.21 -21.00
CA SER A 20 26.19 18.87 -19.67
C SER A 20 24.72 18.55 -19.90
N ALA A 21 24.36 17.28 -19.77
CA ALA A 21 22.97 16.85 -19.67
C ALA A 21 22.39 17.64 -18.48
N GLN A 22 21.77 18.78 -18.79
CA GLN A 22 21.16 19.58 -17.75
C GLN A 22 20.01 18.76 -17.20
N ALA A 23 20.02 18.54 -15.90
CA ALA A 23 18.91 17.92 -15.20
C ALA A 23 17.62 18.63 -15.61
N GLN A 24 16.74 17.90 -16.29
CA GLN A 24 15.55 18.48 -16.88
C GLN A 24 14.34 18.00 -16.11
N VAL A 25 13.75 18.92 -15.36
CA VAL A 25 12.42 18.75 -14.73
C VAL A 25 11.42 19.43 -15.64
N SER A 26 10.37 18.69 -16.04
CA SER A 26 9.27 19.23 -16.82
C SER A 26 8.52 20.27 -15.98
N ASP A 27 7.96 21.28 -16.65
CA ASP A 27 7.10 22.32 -16.03
C ASP A 27 7.75 23.06 -14.82
N ASP A 28 9.08 22.95 -14.62
CA ASP A 28 9.84 23.59 -13.55
C ASP A 28 9.43 23.19 -12.11
N VAL A 29 8.68 22.10 -11.93
CA VAL A 29 8.20 21.59 -10.65
C VAL A 29 8.05 20.08 -10.72
N VAL A 30 8.39 19.37 -9.62
CA VAL A 30 8.02 17.96 -9.47
C VAL A 30 6.76 17.87 -8.63
N LYS A 31 5.68 17.35 -9.23
CA LYS A 31 4.36 17.37 -8.61
C LYS A 31 3.87 15.97 -8.23
N ILE A 32 3.54 15.80 -6.95
CA ILE A 32 3.03 14.55 -6.37
C ILE A 32 1.55 14.71 -6.06
N GLY A 33 0.70 13.85 -6.64
CA GLY A 33 -0.74 13.82 -6.39
C GLY A 33 -1.13 12.71 -5.41
N VAL A 34 -1.66 13.05 -4.23
CA VAL A 34 -2.18 12.08 -3.26
C VAL A 34 -3.68 11.92 -3.49
N LEU A 35 -4.05 10.81 -4.15
CA LEU A 35 -5.45 10.50 -4.47
C LEU A 35 -6.02 9.55 -3.41
N GLY A 36 -6.62 10.11 -2.37
CA GLY A 36 -7.07 9.38 -1.19
C GLY A 36 -8.58 9.34 -1.00
N ASP A 37 -8.99 8.71 0.08
CA ASP A 37 -10.31 8.83 0.68
C ASP A 37 -10.22 9.85 1.82
N GLN A 38 -10.69 11.08 1.60
CA GLN A 38 -10.52 12.18 2.57
C GLN A 38 -11.66 12.23 3.60
N SER A 39 -12.83 11.69 3.25
CA SER A 39 -14.06 11.86 4.03
C SER A 39 -14.84 10.56 4.30
N GLY A 40 -14.47 9.44 3.67
CA GLY A 40 -15.17 8.17 3.76
C GLY A 40 -14.59 7.21 4.81
N MET A 41 -14.96 5.94 4.68
CA MET A 41 -14.63 4.89 5.63
C MET A 41 -13.12 4.55 5.73
N MET A 42 -12.32 4.96 4.75
CA MET A 42 -10.86 4.74 4.72
C MET A 42 -10.08 6.02 5.11
N ALA A 43 -10.75 7.10 5.52
CA ALA A 43 -10.12 8.40 5.77
C ALA A 43 -9.05 8.37 6.87
N ASP A 44 -9.21 7.51 7.88
CA ASP A 44 -8.21 7.33 8.94
C ASP A 44 -6.96 6.56 8.46
N LEU A 45 -7.12 5.68 7.48
CA LEU A 45 -6.03 4.88 6.90
C LEU A 45 -5.26 5.66 5.83
N SER A 46 -5.96 6.42 4.99
CA SER A 46 -5.45 7.23 3.88
C SER A 46 -5.58 8.72 4.22
N GLY A 47 -6.52 9.45 3.62
CA GLY A 47 -6.97 10.78 3.96
C GLY A 47 -5.87 11.82 4.23
N LYS A 48 -6.23 12.82 5.03
CA LYS A 48 -5.33 13.92 5.41
C LYS A 48 -4.05 13.44 6.11
N TYR A 49 -4.12 12.32 6.81
CA TYR A 49 -2.98 11.74 7.52
C TYR A 49 -1.96 11.12 6.57
N GLY A 50 -2.41 10.55 5.45
CA GLY A 50 -1.54 10.10 4.36
C GLY A 50 -0.84 11.28 3.68
N VAL A 51 -1.58 12.37 3.41
CA VAL A 51 -1.01 13.60 2.84
C VAL A 51 0.07 14.18 3.74
N GLU A 52 -0.13 14.16 5.06
CA GLU A 52 0.86 14.67 6.02
C GLU A 52 2.16 13.87 5.99
N ALA A 53 2.09 12.55 5.85
CA ALA A 53 3.29 11.72 5.68
C ALA A 53 4.07 12.06 4.39
N VAL A 54 3.37 12.34 3.29
CA VAL A 54 3.99 12.79 2.03
C VAL A 54 4.67 14.14 2.21
N LYS A 55 4.02 15.09 2.89
CA LYS A 55 4.62 16.41 3.19
C LYS A 55 5.88 16.28 4.05
N MET A 56 5.84 15.40 5.07
CA MET A 56 7.04 15.10 5.87
C MET A 56 8.18 14.57 5.01
N ALA A 57 7.91 13.68 4.07
CA ALA A 57 8.92 13.16 3.16
C ALA A 57 9.52 14.25 2.27
N VAL A 58 8.69 15.14 1.72
CA VAL A 58 9.14 16.27 0.90
C VAL A 58 10.01 17.23 1.71
N GLU A 59 9.63 17.55 2.94
CA GLU A 59 10.42 18.39 3.84
C GLU A 59 11.78 17.76 4.19
N ASP A 60 11.79 16.47 4.54
CA ASP A 60 13.01 15.74 4.87
C ASP A 60 13.92 15.58 3.65
N PHE A 61 13.37 15.53 2.45
CA PHE A 61 14.13 15.55 1.20
C PHE A 61 14.74 16.92 0.89
N GLY A 62 14.25 17.99 1.51
CA GLY A 62 14.75 19.36 1.34
C GLY A 62 13.86 20.27 0.49
N GLY A 63 12.60 19.86 0.20
CA GLY A 63 11.61 20.67 -0.52
C GLY A 63 11.86 20.89 -2.02
N THR A 64 13.04 20.47 -2.50
CA THR A 64 13.43 20.63 -3.92
C THR A 64 14.17 19.40 -4.44
N VAL A 65 14.03 19.11 -5.73
CA VAL A 65 14.79 18.09 -6.45
C VAL A 65 15.32 18.67 -7.76
N LEU A 66 16.59 18.41 -8.09
CA LEU A 66 17.25 18.95 -9.28
C LEU A 66 17.14 20.50 -9.40
N GLY A 67 17.09 21.18 -8.24
CA GLY A 67 16.94 22.64 -8.16
C GLY A 67 15.53 23.17 -8.41
N LYS A 68 14.53 22.30 -8.53
CA LYS A 68 13.13 22.67 -8.74
C LYS A 68 12.29 22.32 -7.50
N PRO A 69 11.22 23.10 -7.19
CA PRO A 69 10.35 22.84 -6.07
C PRO A 69 9.60 21.51 -6.23
N ILE A 70 9.25 20.88 -5.10
CA ILE A 70 8.36 19.73 -5.03
C ILE A 70 7.01 20.21 -4.52
N GLU A 71 5.95 19.97 -5.31
CA GLU A 71 4.58 20.32 -4.95
C GLU A 71 3.78 19.06 -4.59
N VAL A 72 2.96 19.15 -3.52
CA VAL A 72 2.05 18.07 -3.12
C VAL A 72 0.62 18.58 -3.23
N ILE A 73 -0.16 17.94 -4.09
CA ILE A 73 -1.61 18.17 -4.19
C ILE A 73 -2.37 16.93 -3.73
N SER A 74 -3.61 17.10 -3.30
CA SER A 74 -4.45 15.99 -2.87
C SER A 74 -5.89 16.14 -3.34
N ALA A 75 -6.59 15.00 -3.49
CA ALA A 75 -8.00 14.96 -3.80
C ALA A 75 -8.70 13.79 -3.13
N ASP A 76 -10.00 13.95 -2.92
CA ASP A 76 -10.91 12.92 -2.42
C ASP A 76 -11.60 12.22 -3.58
N HIS A 77 -11.38 10.92 -3.72
CA HIS A 77 -12.09 10.11 -4.72
C HIS A 77 -13.46 9.63 -4.25
N GLN A 78 -13.84 9.88 -2.98
CA GLN A 78 -15.15 9.58 -2.41
C GLN A 78 -15.59 8.11 -2.58
N ASN A 79 -14.65 7.18 -2.71
CA ASN A 79 -14.86 5.78 -3.04
C ASN A 79 -15.65 5.53 -4.36
N LYS A 80 -15.62 6.50 -5.30
CA LYS A 80 -16.26 6.43 -6.62
C LYS A 80 -15.22 6.31 -7.72
N VAL A 81 -15.36 5.25 -8.54
CA VAL A 81 -14.39 4.94 -9.61
C VAL A 81 -14.31 6.06 -10.65
N ASP A 82 -15.45 6.59 -11.06
CA ASP A 82 -15.54 7.70 -12.02
C ASP A 82 -14.83 8.96 -11.53
N ILE A 83 -15.01 9.34 -10.25
CA ILE A 83 -14.33 10.49 -9.65
C ILE A 83 -12.81 10.23 -9.57
N GLY A 84 -12.39 9.06 -9.12
CA GLY A 84 -10.98 8.71 -9.02
C GLY A 84 -10.27 8.74 -10.37
N VAL A 85 -10.86 8.12 -11.39
CA VAL A 85 -10.29 8.09 -12.75
C VAL A 85 -10.30 9.47 -13.40
N ALA A 86 -11.39 10.25 -13.26
CA ALA A 86 -11.47 11.61 -13.82
C ALA A 86 -10.43 12.53 -13.17
N THR A 87 -10.23 12.40 -11.83
CA THR A 87 -9.20 13.18 -11.12
C THR A 87 -7.80 12.79 -11.58
N ALA A 88 -7.49 11.48 -11.68
CA ALA A 88 -6.19 11.02 -12.15
C ALA A 88 -5.89 11.47 -13.58
N ARG A 89 -6.88 11.40 -14.48
CA ARG A 89 -6.75 11.88 -15.86
C ARG A 89 -6.46 13.38 -15.91
N ARG A 90 -7.28 14.19 -15.22
CA ARG A 90 -7.07 15.65 -15.15
C ARG A 90 -5.68 15.98 -14.60
N TRP A 91 -5.24 15.28 -13.56
CA TRP A 91 -3.93 15.50 -12.95
C TRP A 91 -2.80 15.25 -13.94
N TYR A 92 -2.86 14.18 -14.73
CA TYR A 92 -1.82 13.88 -15.72
C TYR A 92 -1.89 14.78 -16.95
N GLU A 93 -3.10 15.12 -17.42
CA GLU A 93 -3.27 15.91 -18.66
C GLU A 93 -3.10 17.42 -18.42
N ASN A 94 -3.76 17.94 -17.38
CA ASN A 94 -3.90 19.39 -17.17
C ASN A 94 -3.00 19.89 -16.03
N ASP A 95 -3.00 19.23 -14.89
CA ASP A 95 -2.32 19.70 -13.68
C ASP A 95 -0.84 19.27 -13.65
N LYS A 96 -0.39 18.48 -14.62
CA LYS A 96 1.01 18.04 -14.82
C LYS A 96 1.57 17.30 -13.61
N VAL A 97 0.79 16.41 -13.01
CA VAL A 97 1.25 15.54 -11.93
C VAL A 97 2.21 14.49 -12.49
N ASP A 98 3.37 14.33 -11.87
CA ASP A 98 4.39 13.38 -12.27
C ASP A 98 4.13 11.98 -11.70
N MET A 99 3.65 11.92 -10.46
CA MET A 99 3.38 10.67 -9.77
C MET A 99 2.09 10.77 -8.94
N ILE A 100 1.19 9.79 -9.11
CA ILE A 100 0.03 9.61 -8.22
C ILE A 100 0.39 8.59 -7.14
N LEU A 101 -0.05 8.88 -5.91
CA LEU A 101 0.23 8.06 -4.73
C LEU A 101 -1.06 7.75 -3.97
N ASP A 102 -1.05 6.67 -3.18
CA ASP A 102 -2.07 6.22 -2.23
C ASP A 102 -3.16 5.33 -2.87
N VAL A 103 -4.29 5.86 -3.27
CA VAL A 103 -5.43 5.21 -3.95
C VAL A 103 -6.00 4.02 -3.16
N PRO A 104 -6.66 4.23 -2.01
CA PRO A 104 -7.05 3.15 -1.09
C PRO A 104 -8.12 2.18 -1.62
N ASN A 105 -9.00 2.60 -2.53
CA ASN A 105 -10.01 1.72 -3.10
C ASN A 105 -9.44 0.89 -4.26
N SER A 106 -9.45 -0.44 -4.12
CA SER A 106 -8.85 -1.34 -5.13
C SER A 106 -9.53 -1.29 -6.50
N ALA A 107 -10.82 -0.98 -6.60
CA ALA A 107 -11.49 -0.81 -7.89
C ALA A 107 -10.99 0.45 -8.60
N ILE A 108 -10.83 1.55 -7.85
CA ILE A 108 -10.23 2.80 -8.34
C ILE A 108 -8.76 2.54 -8.73
N ALA A 109 -8.00 1.86 -7.86
CA ALA A 109 -6.59 1.58 -8.12
C ALA A 109 -6.37 0.79 -9.41
N LEU A 110 -7.17 -0.25 -9.67
CA LEU A 110 -7.11 -1.02 -10.92
C LEU A 110 -7.42 -0.15 -12.15
N ALA A 111 -8.42 0.71 -12.07
CA ALA A 111 -8.78 1.62 -13.16
C ALA A 111 -7.72 2.72 -13.37
N VAL A 112 -7.17 3.29 -12.29
CA VAL A 112 -6.08 4.28 -12.36
C VAL A 112 -4.79 3.64 -12.89
N GLN A 113 -4.49 2.37 -12.52
CA GLN A 113 -3.34 1.66 -13.08
C GLN A 113 -3.44 1.48 -14.59
N ASP A 114 -4.61 1.12 -15.10
CA ASP A 114 -4.84 1.01 -16.54
C ASP A 114 -4.68 2.37 -17.25
N LEU A 115 -5.27 3.43 -16.70
CA LEU A 115 -5.10 4.80 -17.20
C LEU A 115 -3.61 5.20 -17.20
N THR A 116 -2.90 4.96 -16.10
CA THR A 116 -1.49 5.34 -15.95
C THR A 116 -0.59 4.60 -16.94
N ARG A 117 -0.90 3.32 -17.22
CA ARG A 117 -0.22 2.54 -18.25
C ARG A 117 -0.42 3.16 -19.65
N GLN A 118 -1.67 3.52 -20.00
CA GLN A 118 -1.99 4.14 -21.29
C GLN A 118 -1.29 5.49 -21.45
N MET A 119 -1.19 6.26 -20.38
CA MET A 119 -0.57 7.59 -20.38
C MET A 119 0.94 7.57 -20.13
N LYS A 120 1.52 6.39 -19.85
CA LYS A 120 2.95 6.20 -19.53
C LYS A 120 3.42 7.10 -18.37
N ARG A 121 2.60 7.23 -17.33
CA ARG A 121 2.87 7.99 -16.11
C ARG A 121 3.24 7.06 -14.94
N VAL A 122 3.49 7.61 -13.77
CA VAL A 122 3.88 6.84 -12.56
C VAL A 122 2.73 6.81 -11.57
N VAL A 123 2.41 5.61 -11.02
CA VAL A 123 1.52 5.47 -9.88
C VAL A 123 2.09 4.50 -8.84
N ILE A 124 1.95 4.85 -7.57
CA ILE A 124 2.38 4.00 -6.44
C ILE A 124 1.18 3.77 -5.52
N PHE A 125 0.77 2.51 -5.40
CA PHE A 125 -0.33 2.10 -4.54
C PHE A 125 0.21 1.73 -3.16
N THR A 126 -0.07 2.55 -2.17
CA THR A 126 0.31 2.32 -0.77
C THR A 126 -0.84 1.80 0.07
N SER A 127 -2.08 2.04 -0.35
CA SER A 127 -3.28 1.70 0.41
C SER A 127 -4.18 0.65 -0.24
N ALA A 128 -4.21 0.55 -1.58
CA ALA A 128 -4.98 -0.49 -2.25
C ALA A 128 -4.41 -1.88 -1.92
N GLY A 129 -5.29 -2.86 -1.71
CA GLY A 129 -4.85 -4.19 -1.28
C GLY A 129 -5.01 -5.30 -2.33
N SER A 130 -5.74 -5.10 -3.43
CA SER A 130 -5.96 -6.19 -4.38
C SER A 130 -4.67 -6.74 -4.97
N ALA A 131 -4.40 -8.03 -4.79
CA ALA A 131 -3.26 -8.71 -5.38
C ALA A 131 -3.30 -8.76 -6.92
N ASP A 132 -4.43 -8.40 -7.54
CA ASP A 132 -4.55 -8.30 -8.99
C ASP A 132 -3.71 -7.14 -9.57
N LEU A 133 -3.35 -6.12 -8.76
CA LEU A 133 -2.47 -5.01 -9.16
C LEU A 133 -1.07 -5.47 -9.60
N THR A 134 -0.58 -6.56 -9.03
CA THR A 134 0.69 -7.20 -9.38
C THR A 134 0.49 -8.60 -9.97
N GLY A 135 -0.77 -8.95 -10.27
CA GLY A 135 -1.19 -10.16 -10.95
C GLY A 135 -1.60 -9.87 -12.39
N LYS A 136 -2.80 -10.33 -12.75
CA LYS A 136 -3.37 -10.19 -14.11
C LYS A 136 -3.47 -8.75 -14.62
N ALA A 137 -3.51 -7.76 -13.74
CA ALA A 137 -3.61 -6.34 -14.08
C ALA A 137 -2.28 -5.59 -13.88
N CYS A 138 -1.14 -6.27 -13.71
CA CYS A 138 0.14 -5.62 -13.52
C CYS A 138 0.50 -4.63 -14.63
N SER A 139 1.28 -3.63 -14.30
CA SER A 139 1.66 -2.54 -15.21
C SER A 139 3.12 -2.16 -15.01
N PRO A 140 3.88 -1.86 -16.08
CA PRO A 140 5.24 -1.36 -15.94
C PRO A 140 5.30 0.04 -15.30
N ASN A 141 4.16 0.71 -15.17
CA ASN A 141 4.00 2.06 -14.67
C ASN A 141 3.44 2.11 -13.23
N GLY A 142 3.07 0.97 -12.66
CA GLY A 142 2.43 0.87 -11.34
C GLY A 142 3.26 0.04 -10.36
N MET A 143 3.39 0.54 -9.15
CA MET A 143 4.06 -0.18 -8.05
C MET A 143 3.09 -0.38 -6.90
N HIS A 144 3.06 -1.60 -6.35
CA HIS A 144 2.24 -1.97 -5.20
C HIS A 144 3.13 -2.03 -3.96
N TRP A 145 3.04 -1.00 -3.10
CA TRP A 145 4.11 -0.67 -2.14
C TRP A 145 4.02 -1.43 -0.82
N THR A 146 2.84 -1.51 -0.21
CA THR A 146 2.71 -1.85 1.21
C THR A 146 2.41 -3.33 1.44
N TYR A 147 1.26 -3.79 1.02
CA TYR A 147 0.68 -5.12 1.28
C TYR A 147 -0.19 -5.56 0.11
N ASP A 148 -0.70 -6.79 0.16
CA ASP A 148 -1.78 -7.24 -0.72
C ASP A 148 -2.66 -8.31 -0.05
N THR A 149 -3.75 -8.65 -0.73
CA THR A 149 -4.72 -9.64 -0.25
C THR A 149 -4.14 -11.05 -0.13
N TYR A 150 -3.15 -11.39 -0.95
CA TYR A 150 -2.45 -12.67 -0.83
C TYR A 150 -1.65 -12.75 0.47
N ALA A 151 -0.90 -11.70 0.80
CA ALA A 151 -0.09 -11.63 2.02
C ALA A 151 -0.96 -11.72 3.29
N TYR A 152 -2.11 -11.03 3.30
CA TYR A 152 -3.07 -11.13 4.40
C TYR A 152 -3.68 -12.52 4.52
N ALA A 153 -4.16 -13.06 3.42
CA ALA A 153 -4.71 -14.41 3.40
C ALA A 153 -3.69 -15.45 3.90
N THR A 154 -2.46 -15.37 3.38
CA THR A 154 -1.39 -16.30 3.77
C THR A 154 -0.99 -16.14 5.23
N GLY A 155 -0.90 -14.92 5.73
CA GLY A 155 -0.49 -14.67 7.12
C GLY A 155 -1.61 -14.94 8.14
N VAL A 156 -2.80 -14.35 7.94
CA VAL A 156 -3.90 -14.45 8.90
C VAL A 156 -4.63 -15.79 8.80
N ALA A 157 -5.10 -16.16 7.58
CA ALA A 157 -5.86 -17.40 7.44
C ALA A 157 -5.01 -18.63 7.76
N SER A 158 -3.72 -18.65 7.40
CA SER A 158 -2.82 -19.75 7.80
C SER A 158 -2.72 -19.89 9.31
N GLY A 159 -2.53 -18.78 10.04
CA GLY A 159 -2.45 -18.81 11.51
C GLY A 159 -3.72 -19.39 12.13
N VAL A 160 -4.90 -18.96 11.68
CA VAL A 160 -6.18 -19.45 12.16
C VAL A 160 -6.39 -20.93 11.82
N MET A 161 -5.94 -21.40 10.64
CA MET A 161 -5.97 -22.82 10.24
C MET A 161 -5.05 -23.66 11.11
N ASP A 162 -3.85 -23.17 11.43
CA ASP A 162 -2.88 -23.86 12.30
C ASP A 162 -3.41 -23.96 13.73
N ASP A 163 -4.19 -22.99 14.19
CA ASP A 163 -4.92 -22.99 15.46
C ASP A 163 -6.22 -23.82 15.43
N GLY A 164 -6.43 -24.66 14.39
CA GLY A 164 -7.52 -25.61 14.30
C GLY A 164 -8.83 -25.08 13.71
N GLY A 165 -8.86 -23.88 13.13
CA GLY A 165 -10.03 -23.31 12.43
C GLY A 165 -10.25 -23.95 11.07
N LYS A 166 -10.90 -25.10 10.96
CA LYS A 166 -10.98 -25.92 9.75
C LYS A 166 -12.16 -25.63 8.83
N SER A 167 -13.25 -25.04 9.33
CA SER A 167 -14.41 -24.70 8.51
C SER A 167 -14.68 -23.20 8.56
N TRP A 168 -14.90 -22.60 7.39
CA TRP A 168 -14.96 -21.15 7.20
C TRP A 168 -16.25 -20.73 6.49
N PHE A 169 -16.78 -19.59 6.91
CA PHE A 169 -17.80 -18.83 6.19
C PHE A 169 -17.33 -17.39 6.04
N PHE A 170 -17.48 -16.78 4.85
CA PHE A 170 -16.96 -15.43 4.62
C PHE A 170 -18.08 -14.38 4.61
N ILE A 171 -17.80 -13.23 5.18
CA ILE A 171 -18.57 -11.98 5.01
C ILE A 171 -17.68 -11.05 4.21
N THR A 172 -18.08 -10.72 2.98
CA THR A 172 -17.22 -10.15 1.96
C THR A 172 -17.75 -8.82 1.44
N SER A 173 -16.94 -7.78 1.45
CA SER A 173 -17.26 -6.52 0.76
C SER A 173 -17.41 -6.73 -0.74
N ASP A 174 -18.49 -6.28 -1.32
CA ASP A 174 -18.83 -6.51 -2.74
C ASP A 174 -18.11 -5.54 -3.69
N TYR A 175 -16.78 -5.57 -3.66
CA TYR A 175 -15.91 -4.83 -4.59
C TYR A 175 -14.54 -5.53 -4.74
N ALA A 176 -13.66 -4.99 -5.60
CA ALA A 176 -12.42 -5.64 -6.02
C ALA A 176 -11.52 -6.12 -4.87
N PHE A 177 -11.43 -5.37 -3.76
CA PHE A 177 -10.64 -5.77 -2.59
C PHE A 177 -11.23 -7.00 -1.90
N GLY A 178 -12.53 -6.94 -1.54
CA GLY A 178 -13.19 -8.04 -0.85
C GLY A 178 -13.17 -9.33 -1.66
N HIS A 179 -13.44 -9.25 -2.97
CA HIS A 179 -13.38 -10.40 -3.87
C HIS A 179 -11.97 -11.00 -3.96
N SER A 180 -10.92 -10.15 -4.01
CA SER A 180 -9.53 -10.61 -4.03
C SER A 180 -9.15 -11.28 -2.72
N LEU A 181 -9.53 -10.68 -1.58
CA LEU A 181 -9.20 -11.19 -0.24
C LEU A 181 -9.93 -12.50 0.06
N GLU A 182 -11.23 -12.60 -0.26
CA GLU A 182 -12.00 -13.85 -0.16
C GLU A 182 -11.37 -14.96 -1.00
N ARG A 183 -11.10 -14.70 -2.27
CA ARG A 183 -10.46 -15.66 -3.19
C ARG A 183 -9.15 -16.18 -2.64
N ASP A 184 -8.27 -15.28 -2.20
CA ASP A 184 -6.94 -15.62 -1.71
C ASP A 184 -7.04 -16.39 -0.37
N ALA A 185 -7.94 -16.00 0.54
CA ALA A 185 -8.18 -16.71 1.80
C ALA A 185 -8.80 -18.11 1.58
N MET A 186 -9.77 -18.23 0.67
CA MET A 186 -10.35 -19.53 0.30
C MET A 186 -9.29 -20.49 -0.25
N ALA A 187 -8.34 -19.98 -1.04
CA ALA A 187 -7.25 -20.79 -1.56
C ALA A 187 -6.35 -21.33 -0.42
N VAL A 188 -6.01 -20.49 0.55
CA VAL A 188 -5.23 -20.89 1.74
C VAL A 188 -6.00 -21.93 2.57
N VAL A 189 -7.28 -21.70 2.86
CA VAL A 189 -8.12 -22.64 3.62
C VAL A 189 -8.15 -24.02 2.96
N LYS A 190 -8.40 -24.04 1.64
CA LYS A 190 -8.45 -25.30 0.87
C LYS A 190 -7.08 -25.99 0.82
N SER A 191 -6.00 -25.28 0.59
CA SER A 191 -4.64 -25.85 0.50
C SER A 191 -4.18 -26.49 1.82
N LYS A 192 -4.72 -26.00 2.95
CA LYS A 192 -4.46 -26.57 4.30
C LYS A 192 -5.51 -27.61 4.74
N GLY A 193 -6.33 -28.12 3.81
CA GLY A 193 -7.33 -29.15 4.08
C GLY A 193 -8.56 -28.66 4.83
N GLY A 194 -8.81 -27.37 4.87
CA GLY A 194 -10.04 -26.79 5.42
C GLY A 194 -11.19 -26.76 4.43
N GLN A 195 -12.38 -26.43 4.94
CA GLN A 195 -13.62 -26.35 4.17
C GLN A 195 -14.18 -24.94 4.19
N VAL A 196 -14.70 -24.50 3.04
CA VAL A 196 -15.46 -23.25 2.91
C VAL A 196 -16.95 -23.63 2.80
N LEU A 197 -17.72 -23.26 3.82
CA LEU A 197 -19.15 -23.60 3.92
C LEU A 197 -20.03 -22.61 3.16
N GLY A 198 -19.51 -21.44 2.82
CA GLY A 198 -20.22 -20.42 2.04
C GLY A 198 -19.65 -19.04 2.24
N SER A 199 -20.29 -18.09 1.58
CA SER A 199 -20.01 -16.65 1.75
C SER A 199 -21.25 -15.82 1.51
N VAL A 200 -21.26 -14.61 2.06
CA VAL A 200 -22.27 -13.59 1.80
C VAL A 200 -21.58 -12.27 1.51
N ARG A 201 -22.16 -11.48 0.61
CA ARG A 201 -21.61 -10.19 0.19
C ARG A 201 -22.42 -9.03 0.72
N HIS A 202 -21.73 -7.97 1.13
CA HIS A 202 -22.33 -6.73 1.58
C HIS A 202 -21.82 -5.53 0.76
N PRO A 203 -22.61 -4.47 0.61
CA PRO A 203 -22.16 -3.23 -0.02
C PRO A 203 -20.98 -2.61 0.76
N ILE A 204 -20.11 -1.87 0.06
CA ILE A 204 -19.08 -1.06 0.69
C ILE A 204 -19.70 0.04 1.57
N ALA A 205 -19.05 0.39 2.68
CA ALA A 205 -19.53 1.35 3.68
C ALA A 205 -20.89 0.95 4.30
N ASN A 206 -21.04 -0.32 4.61
CA ASN A 206 -22.25 -0.86 5.21
C ASN A 206 -22.29 -0.56 6.73
N ALA A 207 -23.41 -0.07 7.22
CA ALA A 207 -23.58 0.25 8.63
C ALA A 207 -24.17 -0.92 9.45
N ASP A 208 -25.01 -1.75 8.84
CA ASP A 208 -25.74 -2.83 9.51
C ASP A 208 -25.29 -4.21 8.99
N PHE A 209 -24.66 -4.98 9.85
CA PHE A 209 -24.16 -6.33 9.56
C PHE A 209 -25.06 -7.44 10.10
N SER A 210 -26.18 -7.12 10.73
CA SER A 210 -27.05 -8.09 11.43
C SER A 210 -27.44 -9.29 10.55
N SER A 211 -27.94 -9.06 9.35
CA SER A 211 -28.37 -10.13 8.44
C SER A 211 -27.19 -10.99 7.94
N PHE A 212 -26.03 -10.40 7.73
CA PHE A 212 -24.82 -11.11 7.30
C PHE A 212 -24.24 -11.98 8.43
N LEU A 213 -24.24 -11.45 9.66
CA LEU A 213 -23.78 -12.17 10.86
C LEU A 213 -24.71 -13.33 11.20
N LEU A 214 -26.02 -13.16 11.08
CA LEU A 214 -27.00 -14.26 11.27
C LEU A 214 -26.79 -15.38 10.26
N GLN A 215 -26.52 -15.07 8.99
CA GLN A 215 -26.19 -16.08 7.97
C GLN A 215 -24.88 -16.80 8.31
N ALA A 216 -23.84 -16.05 8.72
CA ALA A 216 -22.58 -16.63 9.14
C ALA A 216 -22.77 -17.53 10.37
N GLN A 217 -23.56 -17.12 11.35
CA GLN A 217 -23.87 -17.90 12.54
C GLN A 217 -24.64 -19.19 12.18
N ALA A 218 -25.62 -19.10 11.30
CA ALA A 218 -26.41 -20.25 10.83
C ALA A 218 -25.56 -21.27 10.05
N SER A 219 -24.48 -20.87 9.42
CA SER A 219 -23.53 -21.76 8.71
C SER A 219 -22.85 -22.78 9.60
N LYS A 220 -22.76 -22.51 10.91
CA LYS A 220 -22.03 -23.29 11.92
C LYS A 220 -20.54 -23.48 11.59
N ALA A 221 -19.97 -22.64 10.74
CA ALA A 221 -18.54 -22.61 10.48
C ALA A 221 -17.78 -22.32 11.76
N GLN A 222 -16.61 -22.91 11.94
CA GLN A 222 -15.75 -22.62 13.08
C GLN A 222 -15.17 -21.20 13.03
N VAL A 223 -15.00 -20.67 11.80
CA VAL A 223 -14.40 -19.35 11.57
C VAL A 223 -15.30 -18.53 10.65
N ILE A 224 -15.59 -17.31 11.07
CA ILE A 224 -16.20 -16.27 10.23
C ILE A 224 -15.05 -15.40 9.74
N GLY A 225 -14.72 -15.52 8.47
CA GLY A 225 -13.68 -14.72 7.81
C GLY A 225 -14.25 -13.40 7.31
N LEU A 226 -13.78 -12.30 7.86
CA LEU A 226 -14.15 -10.96 7.40
C LEU A 226 -13.26 -10.56 6.23
N ALA A 227 -13.77 -10.72 5.00
CA ALA A 227 -13.09 -10.29 3.77
C ALA A 227 -13.52 -8.86 3.42
N ASN A 228 -13.35 -7.95 4.35
CA ASN A 228 -13.64 -6.53 4.26
C ASN A 228 -12.52 -5.71 4.93
N GLY A 229 -12.65 -4.40 5.06
CA GLY A 229 -11.63 -3.53 5.62
C GLY A 229 -12.19 -2.25 6.20
N SER A 230 -11.38 -1.57 7.02
CA SER A 230 -11.66 -0.26 7.60
C SER A 230 -13.02 -0.21 8.31
N GLY A 231 -13.88 0.76 8.00
CA GLY A 231 -15.20 0.92 8.63
C GLY A 231 -16.07 -0.33 8.59
N ASP A 232 -16.05 -1.09 7.51
CA ASP A 232 -16.83 -2.34 7.39
C ASP A 232 -16.33 -3.41 8.37
N THR A 233 -15.01 -3.58 8.53
CA THR A 233 -14.42 -4.50 9.51
C THR A 233 -14.75 -4.06 10.94
N ILE A 234 -14.62 -2.76 11.23
CA ILE A 234 -14.94 -2.19 12.55
C ILE A 234 -16.39 -2.49 12.93
N ASN A 235 -17.34 -2.21 12.03
CA ASN A 235 -18.77 -2.45 12.27
C ASN A 235 -19.07 -3.96 12.41
N SER A 236 -18.46 -4.80 11.55
CA SER A 236 -18.63 -6.25 11.62
C SER A 236 -18.18 -6.81 12.98
N ILE A 237 -17.02 -6.38 13.50
CA ILE A 237 -16.49 -6.88 14.78
C ILE A 237 -17.36 -6.42 15.94
N LYS A 238 -17.75 -5.13 16.00
CA LYS A 238 -18.60 -4.61 17.08
C LYS A 238 -19.94 -5.34 17.14
N GLN A 239 -20.59 -5.51 15.99
CA GLN A 239 -21.87 -6.22 15.91
C GLN A 239 -21.71 -7.71 16.16
N ALA A 240 -20.62 -8.37 15.71
CA ALA A 240 -20.34 -9.75 16.06
C ALA A 240 -20.21 -9.98 17.58
N PHE A 241 -19.67 -9.01 18.29
CA PHE A 241 -19.62 -9.02 19.74
C PHE A 241 -21.01 -8.87 20.36
N GLU A 242 -21.83 -7.91 19.90
CA GLU A 242 -23.22 -7.70 20.34
C GLU A 242 -24.10 -8.93 20.11
N PHE A 243 -23.87 -9.67 19.02
CA PHE A 243 -24.56 -10.92 18.70
C PHE A 243 -24.02 -12.14 19.50
N GLY A 244 -23.01 -11.95 20.37
CA GLY A 244 -22.43 -13.03 21.16
C GLY A 244 -21.63 -14.05 20.34
N ILE A 245 -21.20 -13.69 19.14
CA ILE A 245 -20.36 -14.55 18.28
C ILE A 245 -18.93 -14.57 18.84
N MET A 246 -18.42 -13.41 19.24
CA MET A 246 -17.12 -13.27 19.87
C MET A 246 -17.14 -13.93 21.27
N GLY A 247 -16.29 -14.92 21.50
CA GLY A 247 -16.30 -15.74 22.73
C GLY A 247 -17.26 -16.93 22.71
N GLY A 248 -18.01 -17.11 21.63
CA GLY A 248 -18.87 -18.28 21.40
C GLY A 248 -18.13 -19.50 20.82
N LYS A 249 -18.87 -20.35 20.11
CA LYS A 249 -18.30 -21.53 19.41
C LYS A 249 -17.59 -21.17 18.11
N GLN A 250 -17.94 -20.04 17.51
CA GLN A 250 -17.36 -19.50 16.28
C GLN A 250 -16.32 -18.45 16.61
N ARG A 251 -15.27 -18.38 15.80
CA ARG A 251 -14.23 -17.36 15.88
C ARG A 251 -14.37 -16.37 14.73
N VAL A 252 -14.08 -15.12 14.99
CA VAL A 252 -13.96 -14.10 13.92
C VAL A 252 -12.49 -13.97 13.53
N ALA A 253 -12.22 -14.01 12.23
CA ALA A 253 -10.92 -13.72 11.63
C ALA A 253 -11.04 -12.46 10.79
N ALA A 254 -10.54 -11.34 11.30
CA ALA A 254 -10.42 -10.11 10.53
C ALA A 254 -9.23 -10.26 9.56
N LEU A 255 -9.52 -10.52 8.28
CA LEU A 255 -8.46 -10.78 7.30
C LEU A 255 -7.66 -9.51 6.97
N PHE A 256 -8.22 -8.33 7.18
CA PHE A 256 -7.54 -7.05 7.08
C PHE A 256 -7.94 -6.14 8.24
N MET A 257 -6.96 -5.69 8.98
CA MET A 257 -7.04 -4.61 9.95
C MET A 257 -5.70 -3.90 10.04
N SER A 258 -5.73 -2.65 10.42
CA SER A 258 -4.56 -1.82 10.75
C SER A 258 -4.67 -1.26 12.16
N ILE A 259 -3.59 -0.63 12.65
CA ILE A 259 -3.56 -0.03 13.99
C ILE A 259 -4.67 1.03 14.20
N VAL A 260 -5.04 1.77 13.15
CA VAL A 260 -6.13 2.77 13.23
C VAL A 260 -7.49 2.10 13.37
N ASP A 261 -7.68 0.94 12.77
CA ASP A 261 -8.91 0.15 12.90
C ASP A 261 -9.01 -0.46 14.30
N VAL A 262 -7.90 -1.00 14.85
CA VAL A 262 -7.84 -1.51 16.22
C VAL A 262 -8.16 -0.42 17.22
N ARG A 263 -7.63 0.81 17.02
CA ARG A 263 -7.98 1.96 17.85
C ARG A 263 -9.48 2.27 17.82
N SER A 264 -10.07 2.25 16.63
CA SER A 264 -11.49 2.60 16.42
C SER A 264 -12.45 1.53 16.94
N VAL A 265 -12.05 0.28 16.85
CA VAL A 265 -12.80 -0.85 17.40
C VAL A 265 -12.67 -0.91 18.92
N GLY A 266 -11.47 -0.65 19.44
CA GLY A 266 -11.11 -0.78 20.86
C GLY A 266 -10.51 -2.16 21.17
N LEU A 267 -9.58 -2.18 22.14
CA LEU A 267 -8.89 -3.41 22.54
C LEU A 267 -9.83 -4.46 23.13
N GLU A 268 -10.92 -4.03 23.76
CA GLU A 268 -11.93 -4.95 24.31
C GLU A 268 -12.48 -5.90 23.25
N TYR A 269 -12.71 -5.38 22.06
CA TYR A 269 -13.28 -6.13 20.93
C TYR A 269 -12.20 -6.77 20.02
N ALA A 270 -11.03 -6.14 19.92
CA ALA A 270 -9.98 -6.56 19.00
C ALA A 270 -8.96 -7.53 19.62
N GLN A 271 -8.92 -7.69 20.95
CA GLN A 271 -7.93 -8.51 21.64
C GLN A 271 -7.85 -9.93 21.07
N GLY A 272 -6.64 -10.42 20.91
CA GLY A 272 -6.37 -11.77 20.42
C GLY A 272 -6.47 -11.96 18.91
N LEU A 273 -6.94 -10.95 18.13
CA LEU A 273 -6.92 -11.01 16.68
C LEU A 273 -5.47 -11.04 16.15
N ASN A 274 -5.25 -11.84 15.11
CA ASN A 274 -4.00 -11.88 14.37
C ASN A 274 -4.04 -10.89 13.23
N LEU A 275 -2.97 -10.09 13.08
CA LEU A 275 -2.81 -9.08 12.03
C LEU A 275 -1.47 -9.27 11.32
N VAL A 276 -1.40 -8.89 10.05
CA VAL A 276 -0.16 -8.89 9.28
C VAL A 276 0.10 -7.49 8.75
N GLU A 277 1.21 -6.89 9.14
CA GLU A 277 1.58 -5.55 8.70
C GLU A 277 3.09 -5.48 8.38
N PRO A 278 3.52 -4.64 7.42
CA PRO A 278 4.96 -4.39 7.15
C PRO A 278 5.58 -3.41 8.14
N PHE A 279 4.76 -2.78 8.97
CA PHE A 279 5.18 -1.70 9.86
C PHE A 279 4.33 -1.67 11.12
N TYR A 280 5.00 -1.43 12.24
CA TYR A 280 4.40 -1.03 13.51
C TYR A 280 5.27 0.06 14.13
N TRP A 281 4.66 1.10 14.69
CA TRP A 281 5.37 2.25 15.21
C TRP A 281 6.43 1.90 16.28
N ASP A 282 6.19 0.85 17.07
CA ASP A 282 7.06 0.36 18.14
C ASP A 282 7.81 -0.93 17.74
N LEU A 283 8.14 -1.12 16.47
CA LEU A 283 8.84 -2.32 16.01
C LEU A 283 10.34 -2.28 16.35
N ASN A 284 10.98 -1.14 16.18
CA ASN A 284 12.40 -0.90 16.45
C ASN A 284 12.69 0.59 16.69
N ASP A 285 13.94 0.95 16.97
CA ASP A 285 14.31 2.35 17.25
C ASP A 285 14.04 3.29 16.09
N GLN A 286 14.27 2.87 14.86
CA GLN A 286 14.05 3.70 13.67
C GLN A 286 12.55 3.99 13.47
N THR A 287 11.70 2.97 13.60
CA THR A 287 10.25 3.14 13.50
C THR A 287 9.73 4.04 14.62
N ARG A 288 10.23 3.91 15.85
CA ARG A 288 9.86 4.79 16.97
C ARG A 288 10.22 6.25 16.70
N VAL A 289 11.46 6.52 16.31
CA VAL A 289 11.93 7.90 16.04
C VAL A 289 11.10 8.57 14.96
N TRP A 290 10.83 7.87 13.85
CA TRP A 290 10.01 8.40 12.77
C TRP A 290 8.56 8.63 13.22
N SER A 291 7.99 7.66 13.91
CA SER A 291 6.59 7.71 14.37
C SER A 291 6.33 8.80 15.42
N GLU A 292 7.29 9.07 16.30
CA GLU A 292 7.20 10.18 17.25
C GLU A 292 7.18 11.55 16.56
N ARG A 293 7.95 11.73 15.49
CA ARG A 293 7.91 12.93 14.66
C ARG A 293 6.54 13.10 13.99
N TYR A 294 6.02 12.01 13.43
CA TYR A 294 4.69 11.98 12.82
C TYR A 294 3.59 12.28 13.87
N PHE A 295 3.69 11.68 15.06
CA PHE A 295 2.75 11.91 16.15
C PHE A 295 2.72 13.38 16.59
N LYS A 296 3.86 14.04 16.70
CA LYS A 296 3.93 15.49 17.05
C LYS A 296 3.17 16.37 16.04
N ARG A 297 3.07 15.95 14.79
CA ARG A 297 2.37 16.70 13.74
C ARG A 297 0.87 16.41 13.68
N THR A 298 0.51 15.16 13.95
CA THR A 298 -0.85 14.66 13.66
C THR A 298 -1.67 14.35 14.91
N GLY A 299 -1.03 14.19 16.07
CA GLY A 299 -1.64 13.71 17.31
C GLY A 299 -2.00 12.22 17.29
N ARG A 300 -1.50 11.46 16.29
CA ARG A 300 -1.80 10.03 16.10
C ARG A 300 -0.54 9.25 15.73
N MET A 301 -0.44 7.99 16.18
CA MET A 301 0.58 7.10 15.65
C MET A 301 0.25 6.71 14.21
N PRO A 302 1.28 6.60 13.36
CA PRO A 302 1.09 6.23 11.95
C PRO A 302 0.69 4.77 11.81
N SER A 303 -0.14 4.49 10.81
CA SER A 303 -0.34 3.15 10.28
C SER A 303 0.74 2.79 9.26
N MET A 304 0.74 1.53 8.83
CA MET A 304 1.58 1.04 7.73
C MET A 304 1.40 1.84 6.42
N VAL A 305 0.21 2.43 6.20
CA VAL A 305 -0.07 3.21 4.98
C VAL A 305 0.61 4.56 5.02
N GLN A 306 0.49 5.30 6.12
CA GLN A 306 1.16 6.59 6.27
C GLN A 306 2.70 6.40 6.23
N ALA A 307 3.23 5.36 6.89
CA ALA A 307 4.63 5.01 6.81
C ALA A 307 5.08 4.70 5.36
N SER A 308 4.23 3.98 4.61
CA SER A 308 4.50 3.65 3.21
C SER A 308 4.37 4.86 2.28
N ASN A 309 3.48 5.81 2.55
CA ASN A 309 3.39 7.05 1.79
C ASN A 309 4.70 7.85 1.89
N TYR A 310 5.26 7.94 3.09
CA TYR A 310 6.58 8.55 3.29
C TYR A 310 7.68 7.78 2.56
N SER A 311 7.77 6.46 2.77
CA SER A 311 8.77 5.58 2.14
C SER A 311 8.74 5.66 0.61
N ALA A 312 7.56 5.56 0.00
CA ALA A 312 7.35 5.63 -1.44
C ALA A 312 7.75 7.00 -2.01
N THR A 313 7.39 8.08 -1.32
CA THR A 313 7.74 9.45 -1.71
C THR A 313 9.25 9.66 -1.70
N MET A 314 9.94 9.23 -0.64
CA MET A 314 11.40 9.32 -0.55
C MET A 314 12.09 8.51 -1.64
N HIS A 315 11.62 7.31 -1.92
CA HIS A 315 12.19 6.46 -2.97
C HIS A 315 11.97 7.07 -4.36
N TYR A 316 10.78 7.58 -4.65
CA TYR A 316 10.49 8.29 -5.89
C TYR A 316 11.39 9.52 -6.10
N LEU A 317 11.50 10.39 -5.10
CA LEU A 317 12.33 11.60 -5.18
C LEU A 317 13.82 11.28 -5.34
N ASN A 318 14.31 10.24 -4.67
CA ASN A 318 15.66 9.74 -4.87
C ASN A 318 15.87 9.21 -6.30
N ALA A 319 14.87 8.55 -6.88
CA ALA A 319 14.92 8.08 -8.26
C ALA A 319 14.91 9.23 -9.27
N VAL A 320 14.11 10.28 -9.07
CA VAL A 320 14.13 11.53 -9.88
C VAL A 320 15.53 12.15 -9.82
N LYS A 321 16.09 12.31 -8.61
CA LYS A 321 17.45 12.84 -8.41
C LYS A 321 18.50 12.01 -9.14
N ALA A 322 18.42 10.69 -9.03
CA ALA A 322 19.39 9.76 -9.65
C ALA A 322 19.21 9.64 -11.18
N ALA A 323 17.99 9.87 -11.69
CA ALA A 323 17.73 9.91 -13.13
C ALA A 323 18.16 11.23 -13.78
N GLY A 324 18.29 12.31 -12.98
CA GLY A 324 18.54 13.65 -13.51
C GLY A 324 17.35 14.26 -14.25
N THR A 325 16.16 13.67 -14.12
CA THR A 325 14.92 14.06 -14.79
C THR A 325 13.70 13.51 -14.07
N ASP A 326 12.53 14.10 -14.28
CA ASP A 326 11.21 13.59 -13.84
C ASP A 326 10.52 12.73 -14.91
N ALA A 327 11.14 12.52 -16.06
CA ALA A 327 10.58 11.69 -17.13
C ALA A 327 10.28 10.29 -16.62
N SER A 328 9.02 9.88 -16.69
CA SER A 328 8.47 8.65 -16.06
C SER A 328 9.29 7.40 -16.34
N GLU A 329 9.72 7.17 -17.59
CA GLU A 329 10.48 5.98 -17.99
C GLU A 329 11.84 5.91 -17.27
N ALA A 330 12.57 7.04 -17.24
CA ALA A 330 13.87 7.12 -16.59
C ALA A 330 13.74 6.96 -15.05
N VAL A 331 12.71 7.58 -14.46
CA VAL A 331 12.43 7.48 -13.03
C VAL A 331 12.04 6.04 -12.64
N LEU A 332 11.11 5.42 -13.36
CA LEU A 332 10.71 4.03 -13.14
C LEU A 332 11.91 3.08 -13.19
N LYS A 333 12.77 3.25 -14.20
CA LYS A 333 14.00 2.44 -14.29
C LYS A 333 14.85 2.60 -13.03
N LYS A 334 15.06 3.83 -12.55
CA LYS A 334 15.86 4.08 -11.35
C LYS A 334 15.19 3.52 -10.09
N MET A 335 13.86 3.59 -9.99
CA MET A 335 13.14 2.99 -8.88
C MET A 335 13.35 1.47 -8.82
N HIS A 336 13.29 0.78 -9.95
CA HIS A 336 13.52 -0.66 -10.02
C HIS A 336 14.98 -1.04 -9.75
N ASP A 337 15.95 -0.24 -10.23
CA ASP A 337 17.39 -0.50 -10.08
C ASP A 337 17.90 -0.23 -8.65
N THR A 338 17.16 0.51 -7.84
CA THR A 338 17.63 0.98 -6.52
C THR A 338 16.99 0.18 -5.39
N PRO A 339 17.77 -0.44 -4.49
CA PRO A 339 17.22 -1.06 -3.29
C PRO A 339 16.49 -0.06 -2.40
N ILE A 340 15.42 -0.51 -1.76
CA ILE A 340 14.66 0.28 -0.79
C ILE A 340 15.26 0.05 0.59
N ASN A 341 15.86 1.09 1.17
CA ASN A 341 16.40 1.08 2.52
C ASN A 341 15.91 2.34 3.25
N ASP A 342 15.06 2.14 4.24
CA ASP A 342 14.49 3.21 5.05
C ASP A 342 14.15 2.70 6.46
N PHE A 343 13.47 3.51 7.27
CA PHE A 343 13.12 3.17 8.65
C PHE A 343 12.21 1.94 8.79
N MET A 344 11.51 1.53 7.74
CA MET A 344 10.58 0.39 7.75
C MET A 344 10.98 -0.76 6.80
N THR A 345 12.01 -0.58 6.01
CA THR A 345 12.42 -1.56 4.99
C THR A 345 13.93 -1.68 4.92
N GLU A 346 14.42 -2.90 4.98
CA GLU A 346 15.83 -3.24 4.77
C GLU A 346 15.95 -4.12 3.52
N ASN A 347 16.79 -3.70 2.56
CA ASN A 347 17.04 -4.41 1.31
C ASN A 347 15.79 -4.77 0.50
N GLY A 348 14.76 -3.91 0.56
CA GLY A 348 13.58 -4.05 -0.26
C GLY A 348 13.88 -3.85 -1.74
N ARG A 349 13.08 -4.45 -2.60
CA ARG A 349 13.20 -4.30 -4.06
C ARG A 349 11.84 -4.27 -4.74
N ILE A 350 11.77 -3.64 -5.90
CA ILE A 350 10.59 -3.71 -6.77
C ILE A 350 10.78 -4.87 -7.74
N ARG A 351 9.86 -5.82 -7.70
CA ARG A 351 9.85 -7.01 -8.56
C ARG A 351 9.28 -6.66 -9.95
N GLU A 352 9.51 -7.50 -10.96
CA GLU A 352 9.09 -7.28 -12.35
C GLU A 352 7.59 -7.01 -12.53
N ASP A 353 6.76 -7.56 -11.65
CA ASP A 353 5.31 -7.36 -11.62
C ASP A 353 4.87 -6.08 -10.89
N GLY A 354 5.82 -5.25 -10.44
CA GLY A 354 5.57 -4.04 -9.67
C GLY A 354 5.36 -4.24 -8.17
N ARG A 355 5.47 -5.48 -7.63
CA ARG A 355 5.37 -5.74 -6.19
C ARG A 355 6.64 -5.28 -5.48
N VAL A 356 6.50 -4.42 -4.47
CA VAL A 356 7.59 -4.12 -3.54
C VAL A 356 7.76 -5.29 -2.58
N MET A 357 8.89 -5.96 -2.67
CA MET A 357 9.28 -7.08 -1.82
C MET A 357 9.92 -6.55 -0.54
N ARG A 358 9.27 -6.78 0.58
CA ARG A 358 9.74 -6.46 1.94
C ARG A 358 9.20 -7.47 2.93
N ASP A 359 9.84 -7.58 4.09
CA ASP A 359 9.35 -8.42 5.15
C ASP A 359 8.04 -7.88 5.74
N LEU A 360 7.17 -8.79 6.15
CA LEU A 360 5.98 -8.48 6.92
C LEU A 360 6.12 -9.05 8.34
N TYR A 361 5.22 -8.67 9.21
CA TYR A 361 5.21 -9.11 10.58
C TYR A 361 3.81 -9.59 10.97
N LEU A 362 3.76 -10.74 11.61
CA LEU A 362 2.55 -11.24 12.25
C LEU A 362 2.50 -10.68 13.66
N PHE A 363 1.42 -10.02 13.97
CA PHE A 363 1.13 -9.46 15.28
C PHE A 363 -0.11 -10.12 15.88
N LYS A 364 -0.19 -10.09 17.21
CA LYS A 364 -1.40 -10.39 17.96
C LYS A 364 -1.83 -9.14 18.71
N VAL A 365 -3.10 -8.79 18.61
CA VAL A 365 -3.65 -7.62 19.32
C VAL A 365 -3.67 -7.91 20.81
N LYS A 366 -3.12 -6.97 21.59
CA LYS A 366 -3.06 -7.02 23.06
C LYS A 366 -4.46 -6.94 23.66
N SER A 367 -4.62 -7.55 24.83
CA SER A 367 -5.73 -7.26 25.71
C SER A 367 -5.59 -5.85 26.35
N PRO A 368 -6.67 -5.26 26.88
CA PRO A 368 -6.58 -4.00 27.63
C PRO A 368 -5.56 -4.04 28.78
N ALA A 369 -5.41 -5.19 29.45
CA ALA A 369 -4.48 -5.37 30.56
C ALA A 369 -2.99 -5.41 30.13
N GLU A 370 -2.71 -5.81 28.89
CA GLU A 370 -1.36 -5.86 28.32
C GLU A 370 -0.88 -4.53 27.76
N SER A 371 -1.82 -3.67 27.35
CA SER A 371 -1.52 -2.34 26.78
C SER A 371 -1.10 -1.37 27.90
N LYS A 372 0.10 -0.80 27.76
CA LYS A 372 0.69 0.09 28.77
C LYS A 372 0.40 1.58 28.51
N ARG A 373 0.00 1.93 27.30
CA ARG A 373 -0.28 3.31 26.88
C ARG A 373 -1.13 3.31 25.59
N ASP A 374 -1.66 4.44 25.24
CA ASP A 374 -2.37 4.59 23.96
C ASP A 374 -1.48 4.21 22.78
N TRP A 375 -2.04 3.54 21.78
CA TRP A 375 -1.36 2.96 20.61
C TRP A 375 -0.43 1.77 20.88
N ASP A 376 -0.28 1.31 22.12
CA ASP A 376 0.47 0.10 22.44
C ASP A 376 -0.43 -1.14 22.28
N TYR A 377 -0.72 -1.51 21.03
CA TYR A 377 -1.80 -2.46 20.73
C TYR A 377 -1.31 -3.84 20.28
N TYR A 378 -0.02 -4.01 19.95
CA TYR A 378 0.46 -5.23 19.33
C TYR A 378 1.56 -5.94 20.11
N ASN A 379 1.45 -7.26 20.13
CA ASN A 379 2.54 -8.17 20.46
C ASN A 379 3.09 -8.74 19.15
N LEU A 380 4.38 -8.60 18.90
CA LEU A 380 5.04 -9.24 17.74
C LEU A 380 5.09 -10.76 17.96
N VAL A 381 4.50 -11.50 17.01
CA VAL A 381 4.52 -12.98 17.03
C VAL A 381 5.71 -13.51 16.25
N ARG A 382 5.86 -13.06 15.00
CA ARG A 382 6.99 -13.45 14.14
C ARG A 382 7.15 -12.51 12.94
N LYS A 383 8.36 -12.51 12.40
CA LYS A 383 8.68 -11.93 11.10
C LYS A 383 8.29 -12.92 9.99
N ILE A 384 7.78 -12.42 8.87
CA ILE A 384 7.45 -13.17 7.67
C ILE A 384 8.34 -12.64 6.55
N PRO A 385 9.34 -13.40 6.10
CA PRO A 385 10.20 -12.98 5.00
C PRO A 385 9.41 -12.67 3.72
N ALA A 386 9.86 -11.69 2.95
CA ALA A 386 9.20 -11.23 1.72
C ALA A 386 8.79 -12.36 0.78
N GLU A 387 9.67 -13.34 0.56
CA GLU A 387 9.43 -14.48 -0.34
C GLU A 387 8.33 -15.43 0.16
N GLN A 388 8.03 -15.40 1.46
CA GLN A 388 6.94 -16.18 2.05
C GLN A 388 5.65 -15.36 2.15
N ALA A 389 5.77 -14.03 2.24
CA ALA A 389 4.64 -13.12 2.41
C ALA A 389 3.87 -12.94 1.11
N PHE A 390 4.58 -12.75 0.00
CA PHE A 390 3.97 -12.40 -1.28
C PHE A 390 3.89 -13.60 -2.23
N ARG A 391 2.88 -13.55 -3.12
CA ARG A 391 2.67 -14.60 -4.12
C ARG A 391 3.93 -14.84 -4.94
N PRO A 392 4.35 -16.09 -5.16
CA PRO A 392 5.43 -16.40 -6.10
C PRO A 392 5.16 -15.80 -7.47
N LEU A 393 6.20 -15.21 -8.08
CA LEU A 393 6.07 -14.46 -9.34
C LEU A 393 5.37 -15.27 -10.46
N ALA A 394 5.74 -16.54 -10.62
CA ALA A 394 5.15 -17.46 -11.61
C ALA A 394 3.65 -17.74 -11.40
N GLN A 395 3.11 -17.48 -10.20
CA GLN A 395 1.70 -17.70 -9.86
C GLN A 395 0.84 -16.43 -9.99
N GLY A 396 1.46 -15.29 -10.31
CA GLY A 396 0.79 -14.00 -10.38
C GLY A 396 -0.07 -13.80 -11.63
N ASN A 397 0.20 -14.54 -12.70
CA ASN A 397 -0.40 -14.33 -14.03
C ASN A 397 -0.19 -12.90 -14.57
N CYS A 398 0.92 -12.28 -14.21
CA CYS A 398 1.28 -10.97 -14.74
C CYS A 398 1.76 -11.11 -16.19
N PRO A 399 1.16 -10.39 -17.17
CA PRO A 399 1.56 -10.51 -18.58
C PRO A 399 2.96 -9.92 -18.88
N LEU A 400 3.56 -9.19 -17.95
CA LEU A 400 4.93 -8.66 -18.07
C LEU A 400 5.99 -9.70 -17.75
N VAL A 401 5.62 -10.75 -17.00
CA VAL A 401 6.53 -11.81 -16.58
C VAL A 401 6.57 -12.90 -17.63
N LYS A 402 7.74 -13.12 -18.21
CA LYS A 402 7.95 -14.25 -19.14
C LYS A 402 7.86 -15.55 -18.33
N GLN A 403 6.97 -16.43 -18.76
CA GLN A 403 6.87 -17.80 -18.22
C GLN A 403 7.99 -18.68 -18.75
#